data_d754e0eb00a8cf17b7c9275c137daa02
#
_entry.id   d754e0eb00a8cf17b7c9275c137daa02
#
_cell.length_a   1.000
_cell.length_b   1.000
_cell.length_c   1.000
_cell.angle_alpha   90.00
_cell.angle_beta   90.00
_cell.angle_gamma   90.00
#
_symmetry.space_group_name_H-M   'P 1'
#
loop_
_entity.id
_entity.type
_entity.pdbx_description
1 polymer ?
#
loop_
_entity_poly.entity_id
_entity_poly.type
_entity_poly.pdbx_seq_one_letter_code
_entity_poly.pdbx_strand_id
1 'polypeptide(L)'
;MNIRVWGTSLLMFLSTVTAVGQTANRYLKAPLPQDWEESGEVFQQILPVDDHWWKSFQDTKLDSLIALAVDRNYSVAMAINRIAAARANLWIERSNFFPSIGLNAGWTRQETSGNTSSLPQTTDHYYDASLSMSWELDIFGSIRKRVKAQKENFAASKEEYTGVMVSLAAEVASAYINLRELQQELEVVKKNSASQEEVLKITEVRYNTGLVAKLDVAQAKSVLYSTKASIPQLEAGINQYITTLAVLLGMYPQDIRPVLESSGTLPDYMEPIGVGMPVDLLLRRPDVRSAELSVNAQAALLGASKADWLPKVFLKGSFGYAARDLKDLTKSKSMTYEIAPSLNWTIFNGGQLVNATRLAKAQLDEAINQFNQTVLTAVQETDNAMNSYRNSIKQIVALREVRNQGIETLNFHWNFINRDFRLSKTYLMHNVLCYLMRISWYRHKVVRFATDSPLQGFRGWLERIKINL
;
A
#
# COMPACT_ATOMS: atom_id res chain seq x y z
N MET A 1 -34.12 -39.75 -21.00
CA MET A 1 -32.78 -39.74 -21.61
C MET A 1 -32.13 -38.40 -21.31
N ASN A 2 -30.98 -38.39 -20.64
CA ASN A 2 -30.09 -37.25 -20.31
C ASN A 2 -30.37 -36.39 -19.07
N ILE A 3 -30.13 -36.98 -17.90
CA ILE A 3 -29.84 -36.27 -16.63
C ILE A 3 -28.40 -36.66 -16.20
N ARG A 4 -27.39 -36.40 -17.00
CA ARG A 4 -25.98 -36.70 -16.64
C ARG A 4 -24.96 -35.62 -16.97
N VAL A 5 -25.37 -34.44 -17.41
CA VAL A 5 -24.42 -33.38 -17.85
C VAL A 5 -24.30 -32.21 -16.85
N TRP A 6 -25.18 -32.07 -15.88
CA TRP A 6 -25.19 -30.95 -14.93
C TRP A 6 -24.43 -31.19 -13.62
N GLY A 7 -23.99 -32.44 -13.37
CA GLY A 7 -23.24 -32.74 -12.13
C GLY A 7 -21.74 -32.44 -12.16
N THR A 8 -21.13 -32.36 -13.34
CA THR A 8 -19.68 -32.19 -13.47
C THR A 8 -19.21 -30.72 -13.46
N SER A 9 -20.10 -29.82 -13.83
CA SER A 9 -19.74 -28.36 -13.80
C SER A 9 -19.78 -27.78 -12.38
N LEU A 10 -20.58 -28.29 -11.48
CA LEU A 10 -20.68 -27.80 -10.10
C LEU A 10 -19.49 -28.29 -9.23
N LEU A 11 -18.96 -29.46 -9.52
CA LEU A 11 -17.78 -30.01 -8.84
C LEU A 11 -16.46 -29.32 -9.26
N MET A 12 -16.38 -28.76 -10.48
CA MET A 12 -15.22 -27.96 -10.91
C MET A 12 -15.20 -26.58 -10.30
N PHE A 13 -16.32 -25.96 -9.94
CA PHE A 13 -16.36 -24.64 -9.29
C PHE A 13 -16.02 -24.72 -7.80
N LEU A 14 -16.34 -25.81 -7.11
CA LEU A 14 -15.94 -25.99 -5.69
C LEU A 14 -14.45 -26.32 -5.54
N SER A 15 -13.82 -26.95 -6.54
CA SER A 15 -12.39 -27.28 -6.47
C SER A 15 -11.45 -26.11 -6.73
N THR A 16 -11.92 -25.03 -7.36
CA THR A 16 -11.09 -23.85 -7.62
C THR A 16 -10.98 -22.91 -6.42
N VAL A 17 -11.98 -22.87 -5.53
CA VAL A 17 -11.94 -22.04 -4.31
C VAL A 17 -11.03 -22.68 -3.25
N THR A 18 -10.97 -24.00 -3.17
CA THR A 18 -10.06 -24.71 -2.24
C THR A 18 -8.59 -24.68 -2.67
N ALA A 19 -8.30 -24.49 -3.98
CA ALA A 19 -6.93 -24.47 -4.49
C ALA A 19 -6.16 -23.17 -4.16
N VAL A 20 -6.86 -22.04 -3.99
CA VAL A 20 -6.22 -20.77 -3.64
C VAL A 20 -5.83 -20.71 -2.17
N GLY A 21 -6.62 -21.29 -1.27
CA GLY A 21 -6.28 -21.37 0.16
C GLY A 21 -5.17 -22.40 0.49
N GLN A 22 -4.93 -23.37 -0.38
CA GLN A 22 -3.89 -24.40 -0.17
C GLN A 22 -2.48 -23.94 -0.53
N THR A 23 -2.30 -22.91 -1.37
CA THR A 23 -0.99 -22.42 -1.77
C THR A 23 -0.35 -21.54 -0.70
N ALA A 24 -1.11 -20.65 -0.07
CA ALA A 24 -0.61 -19.80 1.02
C ALA A 24 -0.14 -20.61 2.24
N ASN A 25 -0.85 -21.66 2.58
CA ASN A 25 -0.52 -22.54 3.71
C ASN A 25 0.80 -23.32 3.52
N ARG A 26 1.30 -23.43 2.29
CA ARG A 26 2.53 -24.18 1.97
C ARG A 26 3.80 -23.52 2.49
N TYR A 27 3.81 -22.21 2.63
CA TYR A 27 4.99 -21.43 3.02
C TYR A 27 4.95 -20.97 4.47
N LEU A 28 3.81 -21.13 5.14
CA LEU A 28 3.67 -20.80 6.56
C LEU A 28 4.49 -21.77 7.41
N LYS A 29 5.30 -21.22 8.31
CA LYS A 29 6.08 -21.98 9.30
C LYS A 29 5.28 -22.36 10.54
N ALA A 30 4.25 -21.57 10.87
CA ALA A 30 3.32 -21.83 11.95
C ALA A 30 1.88 -21.79 11.42
N PRO A 31 0.97 -22.63 11.95
CA PRO A 31 -0.44 -22.54 11.59
C PRO A 31 -1.01 -21.19 12.03
N LEU A 32 -1.91 -20.63 11.20
CA LEU A 32 -2.65 -19.43 11.57
C LEU A 32 -3.58 -19.71 12.75
N PRO A 33 -3.80 -18.74 13.65
CA PRO A 33 -4.80 -18.87 14.70
C PRO A 33 -6.19 -19.07 14.08
N GLN A 34 -7.00 -19.92 14.69
CA GLN A 34 -8.38 -20.15 14.22
C GLN A 34 -9.30 -19.01 14.61
N ASP A 35 -9.05 -18.40 15.78
CA ASP A 35 -9.79 -17.28 16.33
C ASP A 35 -8.83 -16.14 16.71
N TRP A 36 -9.36 -14.93 16.74
CA TRP A 36 -8.63 -13.78 17.28
C TRP A 36 -8.55 -13.86 18.80
N GLU A 37 -7.41 -13.44 19.40
CA GLU A 37 -7.23 -13.40 20.86
C GLU A 37 -8.28 -12.49 21.52
N GLU A 38 -8.67 -11.43 20.81
CA GLU A 38 -9.62 -10.42 21.27
C GLU A 38 -11.07 -10.68 20.79
N SER A 39 -11.40 -11.89 20.33
CA SER A 39 -12.77 -12.25 19.94
C SER A 39 -13.74 -12.12 21.14
N GLY A 40 -14.74 -11.25 21.04
CA GLY A 40 -15.72 -11.00 22.09
C GLY A 40 -17.03 -10.42 21.53
N GLU A 41 -18.06 -10.28 22.39
CA GLU A 41 -19.42 -9.84 22.03
C GLU A 41 -19.52 -8.50 21.28
N VAL A 42 -18.46 -7.70 21.28
CA VAL A 42 -18.41 -6.38 20.64
C VAL A 42 -18.27 -6.49 19.11
N PHE A 43 -17.85 -7.67 18.61
CA PHE A 43 -17.58 -7.91 17.22
C PHE A 43 -18.61 -8.84 16.62
N GLN A 44 -19.42 -8.34 15.70
CA GLN A 44 -20.36 -9.19 14.96
C GLN A 44 -19.61 -10.00 13.90
N GLN A 45 -19.87 -11.30 13.87
CA GLN A 45 -19.33 -12.17 12.82
C GLN A 45 -19.92 -11.80 11.47
N ILE A 46 -19.03 -11.58 10.50
CA ILE A 46 -19.28 -11.56 9.05
C ILE A 46 -20.28 -10.50 8.59
N LEU A 47 -19.86 -9.26 8.54
CA LEU A 47 -20.44 -8.29 7.61
C LEU A 47 -19.57 -8.25 6.33
N PRO A 48 -20.17 -8.11 5.14
CA PRO A 48 -19.40 -7.89 3.94
C PRO A 48 -18.58 -6.60 4.13
N VAL A 49 -17.28 -6.69 3.89
CA VAL A 49 -16.38 -5.53 3.97
C VAL A 49 -16.75 -4.59 2.84
N ASP A 50 -17.20 -3.37 3.16
CA ASP A 50 -17.44 -2.33 2.16
C ASP A 50 -16.11 -1.74 1.72
N ASP A 51 -15.92 -1.72 0.42
CA ASP A 51 -14.76 -1.18 -0.26
C ASP A 51 -14.57 0.32 -0.06
N HIS A 52 -15.64 0.98 0.27
CA HIS A 52 -15.72 2.42 0.50
C HIS A 52 -16.07 2.70 1.97
N TRP A 53 -15.41 2.01 2.89
CA TRP A 53 -15.66 2.08 4.33
C TRP A 53 -15.78 3.52 4.87
N TRP A 54 -15.11 4.51 4.24
CA TRP A 54 -15.18 5.92 4.63
C TRP A 54 -16.56 6.54 4.39
N LYS A 55 -17.38 5.97 3.50
CA LYS A 55 -18.77 6.42 3.28
C LYS A 55 -19.66 6.18 4.49
N SER A 56 -19.32 5.23 5.35
CA SER A 56 -20.01 5.00 6.62
C SER A 56 -19.93 6.19 7.58
N PHE A 57 -19.01 7.13 7.34
CA PHE A 57 -18.97 8.41 8.07
C PHE A 57 -20.00 9.43 7.58
N GLN A 58 -20.66 9.20 6.46
CA GLN A 58 -21.68 10.07 5.86
C GLN A 58 -21.21 11.54 5.68
N ASP A 59 -19.92 11.73 5.42
CA ASP A 59 -19.31 13.04 5.19
C ASP A 59 -18.89 13.20 3.72
N THR A 60 -19.66 14.01 2.99
CA THR A 60 -19.43 14.29 1.57
C THR A 60 -18.11 15.00 1.28
N LYS A 61 -17.56 15.75 2.26
CA LYS A 61 -16.23 16.38 2.14
C LYS A 61 -15.15 15.34 2.21
N LEU A 62 -15.25 14.39 3.15
CA LEU A 62 -14.32 13.25 3.25
C LEU A 62 -14.32 12.43 1.95
N ASP A 63 -15.50 12.10 1.43
CA ASP A 63 -15.64 11.38 0.15
C ASP A 63 -14.92 12.11 -0.99
N SER A 64 -15.13 13.42 -1.08
CA SER A 64 -14.53 14.26 -2.11
C SER A 64 -13.00 14.34 -1.97
N LEU A 65 -12.48 14.42 -0.74
CA LEU A 65 -11.04 14.47 -0.48
C LEU A 65 -10.36 13.15 -0.84
N ILE A 66 -10.96 12.02 -0.49
CA ILE A 66 -10.41 10.70 -0.86
C ILE A 66 -10.43 10.51 -2.37
N ALA A 67 -11.53 10.87 -3.05
CA ALA A 67 -11.61 10.79 -4.50
C ALA A 67 -10.53 11.66 -5.17
N LEU A 68 -10.31 12.87 -4.68
CA LEU A 68 -9.27 13.79 -5.18
C LEU A 68 -7.86 13.27 -4.90
N ALA A 69 -7.63 12.67 -3.73
CA ALA A 69 -6.35 12.05 -3.39
C ALA A 69 -6.02 10.91 -4.36
N VAL A 70 -6.97 10.03 -4.62
CA VAL A 70 -6.81 8.92 -5.57
C VAL A 70 -6.44 9.41 -6.97
N ASP A 71 -7.04 10.51 -7.42
CA ASP A 71 -6.79 11.09 -8.75
C ASP A 71 -5.43 11.79 -8.87
N ARG A 72 -4.96 12.45 -7.81
CA ARG A 72 -3.83 13.39 -7.89
C ARG A 72 -2.59 12.99 -7.10
N ASN A 73 -2.67 11.99 -6.23
CA ASN A 73 -1.55 11.62 -5.37
C ASN A 73 -0.40 11.01 -6.18
N TYR A 74 0.82 11.54 -5.98
CA TYR A 74 2.01 11.08 -6.67
C TYR A 74 2.42 9.64 -6.29
N SER A 75 2.11 9.16 -5.08
CA SER A 75 2.38 7.77 -4.69
C SER A 75 1.53 6.79 -5.50
N VAL A 76 0.28 7.16 -5.79
CA VAL A 76 -0.61 6.40 -6.69
C VAL A 76 -0.04 6.39 -8.11
N ALA A 77 0.36 7.56 -8.64
CA ALA A 77 0.97 7.65 -9.96
C ALA A 77 2.28 6.83 -10.06
N MET A 78 3.12 6.86 -9.03
CA MET A 78 4.32 6.01 -8.96
C MET A 78 3.98 4.52 -8.93
N ALA A 79 2.95 4.10 -8.22
CA ALA A 79 2.51 2.70 -8.19
C ALA A 79 1.98 2.24 -9.56
N ILE A 80 1.23 3.08 -10.29
CA ILE A 80 0.81 2.81 -11.68
C ILE A 80 2.03 2.63 -12.59
N ASN A 81 3.02 3.50 -12.47
CA ASN A 81 4.26 3.39 -13.27
C ASN A 81 5.05 2.13 -12.92
N ARG A 82 5.06 1.67 -11.66
CA ARG A 82 5.65 0.38 -11.27
C ARG A 82 4.93 -0.81 -11.93
N ILE A 83 3.61 -0.77 -12.03
CA ILE A 83 2.83 -1.79 -12.76
C ILE A 83 3.23 -1.80 -14.25
N ALA A 84 3.34 -0.62 -14.87
CA ALA A 84 3.76 -0.51 -16.26
C ALA A 84 5.19 -1.06 -16.47
N ALA A 85 6.12 -0.74 -15.58
CA ALA A 85 7.49 -1.25 -15.60
C ALA A 85 7.53 -2.78 -15.41
N ALA A 86 6.78 -3.32 -14.45
CA ALA A 86 6.70 -4.77 -14.23
C ALA A 86 6.09 -5.50 -15.44
N ARG A 87 5.08 -4.89 -16.10
CA ARG A 87 4.53 -5.40 -17.37
C ARG A 87 5.58 -5.41 -18.47
N ALA A 88 6.34 -4.33 -18.62
CA ALA A 88 7.41 -4.24 -19.61
C ALA A 88 8.49 -5.33 -19.38
N ASN A 89 8.90 -5.52 -18.12
CA ASN A 89 9.85 -6.59 -17.75
C ASN A 89 9.30 -7.99 -18.09
N LEU A 90 8.01 -8.23 -17.88
CA LEU A 90 7.37 -9.48 -18.29
C LEU A 90 7.44 -9.67 -19.81
N TRP A 91 7.21 -8.63 -20.62
CA TRP A 91 7.30 -8.71 -22.07
C TRP A 91 8.74 -8.87 -22.55
N ILE A 92 9.72 -8.19 -21.92
CA ILE A 92 11.15 -8.38 -22.18
C ILE A 92 11.53 -9.86 -21.96
N GLU A 93 11.11 -10.45 -20.84
CA GLU A 93 11.42 -11.86 -20.59
C GLU A 93 10.70 -12.81 -21.55
N ARG A 94 9.45 -12.48 -21.94
CA ARG A 94 8.69 -13.24 -22.94
C ARG A 94 9.32 -13.18 -24.34
N SER A 95 10.02 -12.10 -24.67
CA SER A 95 10.69 -11.97 -25.97
C SER A 95 11.74 -13.05 -26.19
N ASN A 96 12.28 -13.64 -25.12
CA ASN A 96 13.21 -14.77 -25.18
C ASN A 96 12.59 -16.07 -25.76
N PHE A 97 11.24 -16.13 -25.88
CA PHE A 97 10.57 -17.24 -26.62
C PHE A 97 10.68 -17.10 -28.13
N PHE A 98 11.05 -15.94 -28.64
CA PHE A 98 11.10 -15.65 -30.06
C PHE A 98 12.56 -15.50 -30.53
N PRO A 99 12.83 -15.75 -31.81
CA PRO A 99 14.15 -15.52 -32.38
C PRO A 99 14.50 -14.03 -32.38
N SER A 100 15.77 -13.72 -32.12
CA SER A 100 16.35 -12.42 -32.43
C SER A 100 16.82 -12.39 -33.88
N ILE A 101 16.48 -11.30 -34.60
CA ILE A 101 16.90 -11.09 -35.99
C ILE A 101 17.69 -9.80 -36.03
N GLY A 102 18.92 -9.88 -36.58
CA GLY A 102 19.80 -8.75 -36.75
C GLY A 102 20.23 -8.58 -38.21
N LEU A 103 20.42 -7.35 -38.66
CA LEU A 103 21.06 -7.01 -39.94
C LEU A 103 22.53 -6.68 -39.66
N ASN A 104 23.42 -7.37 -40.32
CA ASN A 104 24.86 -7.12 -40.30
C ASN A 104 25.31 -6.70 -41.70
N ALA A 105 26.13 -5.69 -41.79
CA ALA A 105 26.77 -5.27 -43.01
C ALA A 105 28.21 -4.85 -42.67
N GLY A 106 29.15 -5.31 -43.47
CA GLY A 106 30.54 -5.09 -43.16
C GLY A 106 31.43 -5.05 -44.41
N TRP A 107 32.62 -4.54 -44.22
CA TRP A 107 33.74 -4.73 -45.11
C TRP A 107 34.92 -5.28 -44.30
N THR A 108 35.44 -6.41 -44.71
CA THR A 108 36.53 -7.07 -44.05
C THR A 108 37.73 -7.10 -44.98
N ARG A 109 38.90 -6.73 -44.46
CA ARG A 109 40.21 -6.99 -45.10
C ARG A 109 41.04 -7.81 -44.18
N GLN A 110 41.43 -8.96 -44.63
CA GLN A 110 42.18 -9.93 -43.84
C GLN A 110 43.45 -10.34 -44.57
N GLU A 111 44.53 -10.40 -43.86
CA GLU A 111 45.79 -10.97 -44.32
C GLU A 111 46.09 -12.22 -43.51
N THR A 112 46.24 -13.34 -44.19
CA THR A 112 46.61 -14.63 -43.56
C THR A 112 48.09 -14.68 -43.25
N SER A 113 48.48 -15.06 -42.02
CA SER A 113 49.88 -15.23 -41.65
C SER A 113 50.49 -16.40 -42.41
N GLY A 114 51.60 -16.16 -43.11
CA GLY A 114 52.36 -17.24 -43.75
C GLY A 114 53.01 -18.25 -42.77
N ASN A 115 53.04 -17.95 -41.48
CA ASN A 115 53.55 -18.85 -40.43
C ASN A 115 52.49 -19.76 -39.81
N THR A 116 51.19 -19.51 -40.09
CA THR A 116 50.04 -20.29 -39.54
C THR A 116 49.34 -21.12 -40.61
N SER A 117 49.69 -20.96 -41.88
CA SER A 117 49.09 -21.67 -42.97
C SER A 117 50.17 -22.22 -43.90
N SER A 118 49.98 -23.40 -44.45
CA SER A 118 50.79 -23.97 -45.51
C SER A 118 50.54 -23.32 -46.88
N LEU A 119 49.60 -22.41 -46.97
CA LEU A 119 49.29 -21.63 -48.16
C LEU A 119 50.08 -20.31 -48.17
N PRO A 120 50.41 -19.74 -49.34
CA PRO A 120 51.06 -18.44 -49.43
C PRO A 120 50.28 -17.38 -48.67
N GLN A 121 50.98 -16.40 -48.07
CA GLN A 121 50.38 -15.21 -47.47
C GLN A 121 49.50 -14.53 -48.52
N THR A 122 48.21 -14.39 -48.22
CA THR A 122 47.25 -13.76 -49.12
C THR A 122 46.50 -12.69 -48.38
N THR A 123 46.39 -11.53 -49.02
CA THR A 123 45.47 -10.49 -48.56
C THR A 123 44.13 -10.70 -49.26
N ASP A 124 43.06 -10.88 -48.50
CA ASP A 124 41.71 -10.97 -49.05
C ASP A 124 40.85 -9.87 -48.47
N HIS A 125 39.86 -9.45 -49.22
CA HIS A 125 38.85 -8.49 -48.77
C HIS A 125 37.48 -8.87 -49.33
N TYR A 126 36.45 -8.60 -48.57
CA TYR A 126 35.07 -8.83 -49.01
C TYR A 126 34.11 -7.88 -48.31
N TYR A 127 33.04 -7.61 -49.02
CA TYR A 127 31.84 -6.93 -48.51
C TYR A 127 30.83 -7.99 -48.18
N ASP A 128 30.15 -7.86 -47.02
CA ASP A 128 29.05 -8.71 -46.62
C ASP A 128 27.84 -7.91 -46.16
N ALA A 129 26.69 -8.43 -46.44
CA ALA A 129 25.39 -7.92 -45.93
C ALA A 129 24.49 -9.13 -45.65
N SER A 130 24.12 -9.35 -44.38
CA SER A 130 23.37 -10.53 -43.98
C SER A 130 22.37 -10.27 -42.89
N LEU A 131 21.23 -10.96 -42.95
CA LEU A 131 20.30 -11.14 -41.86
C LEU A 131 20.76 -12.36 -41.03
N SER A 132 20.95 -12.18 -39.75
CA SER A 132 21.26 -13.26 -38.80
C SER A 132 20.07 -13.50 -37.89
N MET A 133 19.83 -14.76 -37.57
CA MET A 133 18.79 -15.19 -36.62
C MET A 133 19.45 -16.05 -35.53
N SER A 134 19.06 -15.81 -34.29
CA SER A 134 19.43 -16.67 -33.17
C SER A 134 18.20 -16.92 -32.28
N TRP A 135 17.92 -18.18 -32.00
CA TRP A 135 16.78 -18.60 -31.21
C TRP A 135 17.19 -19.68 -30.21
N GLU A 136 16.98 -19.42 -28.90
CA GLU A 136 17.12 -20.42 -27.83
C GLU A 136 15.81 -21.20 -27.72
N LEU A 137 15.84 -22.51 -27.94
CA LEU A 137 14.70 -23.40 -27.79
C LEU A 137 14.57 -23.81 -26.32
N ASP A 138 13.52 -23.37 -25.65
CA ASP A 138 13.30 -23.63 -24.20
C ASP A 138 12.85 -25.07 -23.91
N ILE A 139 13.71 -26.05 -24.23
CA ILE A 139 13.40 -27.47 -24.06
C ILE A 139 13.25 -27.81 -22.57
N PHE A 140 14.14 -27.33 -21.73
CA PHE A 140 14.18 -27.64 -20.30
C PHE A 140 13.46 -26.62 -19.41
N GLY A 141 12.87 -25.57 -20.00
CA GLY A 141 11.96 -24.68 -19.34
C GLY A 141 12.60 -23.60 -18.49
N SER A 142 13.87 -23.23 -18.75
CA SER A 142 14.54 -22.12 -18.07
C SER A 142 13.82 -20.79 -18.37
N ILE A 143 13.55 -20.50 -19.65
CA ILE A 143 12.85 -19.30 -20.09
C ILE A 143 11.43 -19.28 -19.53
N ARG A 144 10.68 -20.40 -19.63
CA ARG A 144 9.32 -20.50 -19.04
C ARG A 144 9.27 -20.17 -17.56
N LYS A 145 10.29 -20.61 -16.80
CA LYS A 145 10.37 -20.34 -15.35
C LYS A 145 10.71 -18.88 -15.06
N ARG A 146 11.60 -18.26 -15.86
CA ARG A 146 11.90 -16.82 -15.76
C ARG A 146 10.67 -15.97 -16.09
N VAL A 147 9.95 -16.32 -17.16
CA VAL A 147 8.67 -15.67 -17.51
C VAL A 147 7.62 -15.86 -16.40
N LYS A 148 7.57 -17.05 -15.78
CA LYS A 148 6.71 -17.27 -14.62
C LYS A 148 7.07 -16.34 -13.47
N ALA A 149 8.34 -16.20 -13.15
CA ALA A 149 8.80 -15.28 -12.09
C ALA A 149 8.38 -13.83 -12.36
N GLN A 150 8.57 -13.35 -13.59
CA GLN A 150 8.14 -12.00 -13.97
C GLN A 150 6.62 -11.83 -13.97
N LYS A 151 5.86 -12.88 -14.27
CA LYS A 151 4.39 -12.87 -14.16
C LYS A 151 3.95 -12.71 -12.70
N GLU A 152 4.60 -13.41 -11.77
CA GLU A 152 4.32 -13.26 -10.34
C GLU A 152 4.72 -11.86 -9.83
N ASN A 153 5.87 -11.32 -10.25
CA ASN A 153 6.28 -9.96 -9.94
C ASN A 153 5.30 -8.91 -10.47
N PHE A 154 4.77 -9.10 -11.68
CA PHE A 154 3.72 -8.24 -12.22
C PHE A 154 2.42 -8.35 -11.44
N ALA A 155 2.05 -9.52 -10.94
CA ALA A 155 0.92 -9.68 -10.05
C ALA A 155 1.16 -9.00 -8.69
N ALA A 156 2.37 -9.15 -8.12
CA ALA A 156 2.77 -8.51 -6.87
C ALA A 156 2.66 -6.98 -6.96
N SER A 157 3.13 -6.38 -8.06
CA SER A 157 3.04 -4.93 -8.26
C SER A 157 1.59 -4.39 -8.28
N LYS A 158 0.62 -5.21 -8.66
CA LYS A 158 -0.81 -4.86 -8.58
C LYS A 158 -1.33 -4.89 -7.15
N GLU A 159 -0.91 -5.88 -6.37
CA GLU A 159 -1.27 -5.94 -4.95
C GLU A 159 -0.63 -4.77 -4.18
N GLU A 160 0.62 -4.40 -4.50
CA GLU A 160 1.28 -3.20 -3.93
C GLU A 160 0.53 -1.91 -4.26
N TYR A 161 0.04 -1.75 -5.50
CA TYR A 161 -0.82 -0.63 -5.86
C TYR A 161 -2.10 -0.60 -5.00
N THR A 162 -2.73 -1.75 -4.81
CA THR A 162 -3.91 -1.86 -3.94
C THR A 162 -3.57 -1.45 -2.50
N GLY A 163 -2.40 -1.86 -1.99
CA GLY A 163 -1.90 -1.43 -0.68
C GLY A 163 -1.73 0.08 -0.56
N VAL A 164 -1.14 0.72 -1.59
CA VAL A 164 -1.00 2.19 -1.64
C VAL A 164 -2.35 2.88 -1.57
N MET A 165 -3.37 2.36 -2.29
CA MET A 165 -4.71 2.94 -2.29
C MET A 165 -5.38 2.86 -0.92
N VAL A 166 -5.27 1.71 -0.24
CA VAL A 166 -5.81 1.51 1.11
C VAL A 166 -5.13 2.44 2.11
N SER A 167 -3.81 2.50 2.10
CA SER A 167 -3.03 3.37 2.99
C SER A 167 -3.38 4.84 2.75
N LEU A 168 -3.45 5.28 1.49
CA LEU A 168 -3.80 6.66 1.15
C LEU A 168 -5.18 7.06 1.66
N ALA A 169 -6.20 6.20 1.44
CA ALA A 169 -7.55 6.48 1.93
C ALA A 169 -7.59 6.61 3.47
N ALA A 170 -6.84 5.75 4.17
CA ALA A 170 -6.72 5.79 5.62
C ALA A 170 -5.98 7.03 6.14
N GLU A 171 -4.88 7.41 5.49
CA GLU A 171 -4.11 8.61 5.84
C GLU A 171 -4.93 9.89 5.63
N VAL A 172 -5.66 10.00 4.51
CA VAL A 172 -6.56 11.14 4.24
C VAL A 172 -7.67 11.22 5.27
N ALA A 173 -8.34 10.10 5.56
CA ALA A 173 -9.41 10.05 6.55
C ALA A 173 -8.90 10.41 7.96
N SER A 174 -7.76 9.85 8.37
CA SER A 174 -7.12 10.16 9.65
C SER A 174 -6.74 11.64 9.76
N ALA A 175 -6.06 12.18 8.75
CA ALA A 175 -5.67 13.59 8.74
C ALA A 175 -6.88 14.53 8.76
N TYR A 176 -7.94 14.21 8.01
CA TYR A 176 -9.16 14.99 7.99
C TYR A 176 -9.89 14.98 9.35
N ILE A 177 -10.03 13.82 9.97
CA ILE A 177 -10.69 13.71 11.27
C ILE A 177 -9.89 14.44 12.34
N ASN A 178 -8.58 14.28 12.39
CA ASN A 178 -7.72 15.02 13.33
C ASN A 178 -7.81 16.55 13.10
N LEU A 179 -7.88 16.99 11.84
CA LEU A 179 -8.13 18.40 11.53
C LEU A 179 -9.45 18.90 12.14
N ARG A 180 -10.56 18.15 11.92
CA ARG A 180 -11.88 18.51 12.47
C ARG A 180 -11.90 18.51 13.99
N GLU A 181 -11.17 17.58 14.58
CA GLU A 181 -10.93 17.51 16.01
C GLU A 181 -10.33 18.81 16.55
N LEU A 182 -9.17 19.20 16.03
CA LEU A 182 -8.47 20.40 16.50
C LEU A 182 -9.29 21.69 16.24
N GLN A 183 -10.03 21.75 15.13
CA GLN A 183 -10.92 22.89 14.84
C GLN A 183 -12.02 23.03 15.87
N GLN A 184 -12.65 21.93 16.27
CA GLN A 184 -13.67 21.96 17.31
C GLN A 184 -13.06 22.25 18.71
N GLU A 185 -11.90 21.67 19.00
CA GLU A 185 -11.18 21.97 20.24
C GLU A 185 -10.85 23.46 20.35
N LEU A 186 -10.35 24.06 19.26
CA LEU A 186 -10.08 25.49 19.19
C LEU A 186 -11.34 26.33 19.46
N GLU A 187 -12.48 25.93 18.89
CA GLU A 187 -13.76 26.62 19.14
C GLU A 187 -14.15 26.55 20.62
N VAL A 188 -14.02 25.40 21.25
CA VAL A 188 -14.32 25.21 22.68
C VAL A 188 -13.36 26.03 23.54
N VAL A 189 -12.07 26.00 23.25
CA VAL A 189 -11.07 26.77 23.99
C VAL A 189 -11.29 28.28 23.87
N LYS A 190 -11.68 28.78 22.68
CA LYS A 190 -12.06 30.19 22.48
C LYS A 190 -13.29 30.57 23.29
N LYS A 191 -14.34 29.71 23.32
CA LYS A 191 -15.53 29.92 24.17
C LYS A 191 -15.18 29.94 25.65
N ASN A 192 -14.32 29.00 26.09
CA ASN A 192 -13.86 28.95 27.48
C ASN A 192 -13.06 30.20 27.86
N SER A 193 -12.17 30.64 26.99
CA SER A 193 -11.38 31.86 27.20
C SER A 193 -12.30 33.09 27.36
N ALA A 194 -13.35 33.21 26.55
CA ALA A 194 -14.31 34.31 26.67
C ALA A 194 -15.08 34.26 28.01
N SER A 195 -15.54 33.08 28.44
CA SER A 195 -16.20 32.92 29.75
C SER A 195 -15.24 33.23 30.92
N GLN A 196 -13.96 32.86 30.82
CA GLN A 196 -12.94 33.17 31.81
C GLN A 196 -12.65 34.69 31.89
N GLU A 197 -12.70 35.40 30.76
CA GLU A 197 -12.60 36.87 30.75
C GLU A 197 -13.75 37.54 31.52
N GLU A 198 -14.96 37.05 31.37
CA GLU A 198 -16.12 37.54 32.12
C GLU A 198 -15.94 37.28 33.62
N VAL A 199 -15.50 36.07 34.00
CA VAL A 199 -15.23 35.72 35.39
C VAL A 199 -14.14 36.63 35.97
N LEU A 200 -13.06 36.90 35.23
CA LEU A 200 -11.99 37.80 35.66
C LEU A 200 -12.54 39.19 35.90
N LYS A 201 -13.35 39.77 34.98
CA LYS A 201 -13.98 41.09 35.16
C LYS A 201 -14.81 41.16 36.43
N ILE A 202 -15.64 40.14 36.68
CA ILE A 202 -16.46 40.05 37.90
C ILE A 202 -15.57 40.01 39.15
N THR A 203 -14.48 39.20 39.11
CA THR A 203 -13.54 39.04 40.23
C THR A 203 -12.77 40.35 40.51
N GLU A 204 -12.39 41.08 39.47
CA GLU A 204 -11.75 42.42 39.61
C GLU A 204 -12.68 43.44 40.22
N VAL A 205 -13.97 43.50 39.81
CA VAL A 205 -14.97 44.40 40.44
C VAL A 205 -15.15 44.04 41.90
N ARG A 206 -15.27 42.75 42.27
CA ARG A 206 -15.39 42.31 43.67
C ARG A 206 -14.14 42.62 44.52
N TYR A 207 -12.95 42.54 43.95
CA TYR A 207 -11.72 42.95 44.60
C TYR A 207 -11.75 44.46 44.90
N ASN A 208 -12.11 45.26 43.96
CA ASN A 208 -12.19 46.74 44.10
C ASN A 208 -13.23 47.15 45.16
N THR A 209 -14.24 46.34 45.39
CA THR A 209 -15.25 46.51 46.45
C THR A 209 -14.88 45.86 47.79
N GLY A 210 -13.67 45.27 47.91
CA GLY A 210 -13.19 44.60 49.11
C GLY A 210 -13.84 43.24 49.44
N LEU A 211 -14.57 42.62 48.51
CA LEU A 211 -15.31 41.41 48.72
C LEU A 211 -14.47 40.13 48.51
N VAL A 212 -13.33 40.23 47.79
CA VAL A 212 -12.42 39.12 47.55
C VAL A 212 -10.94 39.54 47.66
N ALA A 213 -10.00 38.60 47.81
CA ALA A 213 -8.62 38.87 47.96
C ALA A 213 -7.92 39.12 46.60
N LYS A 214 -6.77 39.79 46.59
CA LYS A 214 -5.91 39.94 45.41
C LYS A 214 -5.45 38.58 44.85
N LEU A 215 -5.38 37.56 45.69
CA LEU A 215 -5.08 36.19 45.33
C LEU A 215 -6.12 35.61 44.33
N ASP A 216 -7.42 35.90 44.52
CA ASP A 216 -8.47 35.43 43.67
C ASP A 216 -8.36 36.00 42.25
N VAL A 217 -8.01 37.31 42.14
CA VAL A 217 -7.73 37.97 40.86
C VAL A 217 -6.53 37.35 40.16
N ALA A 218 -5.44 37.09 40.92
CA ALA A 218 -4.25 36.47 40.34
C ALA A 218 -4.52 35.05 39.85
N GLN A 219 -5.32 34.24 40.58
CA GLN A 219 -5.73 32.92 40.16
C GLN A 219 -6.61 32.96 38.89
N ALA A 220 -7.60 33.87 38.82
CA ALA A 220 -8.45 34.03 37.63
C ALA A 220 -7.62 34.43 36.40
N LYS A 221 -6.65 35.34 36.56
CA LYS A 221 -5.68 35.69 35.50
C LYS A 221 -4.84 34.50 35.06
N SER A 222 -4.30 33.74 35.98
CA SER A 222 -3.49 32.56 35.68
C SER A 222 -4.26 31.54 34.85
N VAL A 223 -5.50 31.26 35.22
CA VAL A 223 -6.38 30.31 34.48
C VAL A 223 -6.68 30.83 33.07
N LEU A 224 -7.05 32.10 32.94
CA LEU A 224 -7.32 32.72 31.64
C LEU A 224 -6.10 32.67 30.70
N TYR A 225 -4.94 33.10 31.17
CA TYR A 225 -3.73 33.10 30.33
C TYR A 225 -3.20 31.70 30.03
N SER A 226 -3.38 30.75 30.93
CA SER A 226 -3.11 29.33 30.65
C SER A 226 -3.99 28.79 29.50
N THR A 227 -5.28 29.12 29.51
CA THR A 227 -6.19 28.76 28.42
C THR A 227 -5.83 29.46 27.12
N LYS A 228 -5.52 30.77 27.16
CA LYS A 228 -5.09 31.51 25.97
C LYS A 228 -3.78 30.98 25.37
N ALA A 229 -2.87 30.47 26.20
CA ALA A 229 -1.60 29.91 25.74
C ALA A 229 -1.78 28.61 24.92
N SER A 230 -2.90 27.88 25.06
CA SER A 230 -3.16 26.70 24.24
C SER A 230 -3.68 27.02 22.82
N ILE A 231 -4.21 28.23 22.59
CA ILE A 231 -4.75 28.64 21.28
C ILE A 231 -3.72 28.57 20.15
N PRO A 232 -2.54 29.19 20.27
CA PRO A 232 -1.52 29.14 19.21
C PRO A 232 -1.06 27.72 18.89
N GLN A 233 -1.02 26.85 19.89
CA GLN A 233 -0.65 25.44 19.70
C GLN A 233 -1.69 24.67 18.87
N LEU A 234 -2.99 24.91 19.13
CA LEU A 234 -4.08 24.33 18.34
C LEU A 234 -4.08 24.87 16.91
N GLU A 235 -3.87 26.19 16.73
CA GLU A 235 -3.77 26.79 15.41
C GLU A 235 -2.57 26.26 14.60
N ALA A 236 -1.44 26.00 15.25
CA ALA A 236 -0.30 25.34 14.62
C ALA A 236 -0.62 23.91 14.21
N GLY A 237 -1.30 23.13 15.05
CA GLY A 237 -1.77 21.77 14.74
C GLY A 237 -2.75 21.73 13.55
N ILE A 238 -3.70 22.67 13.50
CA ILE A 238 -4.63 22.83 12.37
C ILE A 238 -3.85 23.08 11.08
N ASN A 239 -2.90 24.00 11.11
CA ASN A 239 -2.04 24.28 9.95
C ASN A 239 -1.26 23.02 9.51
N GLN A 240 -0.75 22.24 10.44
CA GLN A 240 -0.01 21.02 10.15
C GLN A 240 -0.90 20.01 9.41
N TYR A 241 -2.13 19.78 9.87
CA TYR A 241 -3.03 18.84 9.19
C TYR A 241 -3.53 19.35 7.84
N ILE A 242 -3.75 20.66 7.67
CA ILE A 242 -4.04 21.26 6.35
C ILE A 242 -2.89 21.01 5.38
N THR A 243 -1.64 21.19 5.83
CA THR A 243 -0.44 20.95 5.01
C THR A 243 -0.29 19.45 4.69
N THR A 244 -0.53 18.58 5.66
CA THR A 244 -0.52 17.12 5.45
C THR A 244 -1.55 16.71 4.41
N LEU A 245 -2.79 17.17 4.53
CA LEU A 245 -3.84 16.90 3.55
C LEU A 245 -3.47 17.45 2.16
N ALA A 246 -2.90 18.65 2.07
CA ALA A 246 -2.44 19.19 0.80
C ALA A 246 -1.44 18.26 0.10
N VAL A 247 -0.45 17.73 0.82
CA VAL A 247 0.53 16.77 0.29
C VAL A 247 -0.16 15.47 -0.16
N LEU A 248 -1.07 14.92 0.65
CA LEU A 248 -1.82 13.71 0.31
C LEU A 248 -2.69 13.89 -0.94
N LEU A 249 -3.19 15.10 -1.16
CA LEU A 249 -4.00 15.47 -2.32
C LEU A 249 -3.16 15.88 -3.54
N GLY A 250 -1.82 15.90 -3.44
CA GLY A 250 -0.94 16.37 -4.52
C GLY A 250 -1.14 17.86 -4.86
N MET A 251 -1.50 18.69 -3.87
CA MET A 251 -1.82 20.12 -4.01
C MET A 251 -0.94 20.99 -3.12
N TYR A 252 -0.89 22.30 -3.39
CA TYR A 252 -0.28 23.23 -2.48
C TYR A 252 -1.23 23.62 -1.33
N PRO A 253 -0.72 23.89 -0.12
CA PRO A 253 -1.56 24.24 1.05
C PRO A 253 -2.50 25.41 0.81
N GLN A 254 -2.10 26.44 0.05
CA GLN A 254 -2.92 27.59 -0.28
C GLN A 254 -4.16 27.25 -1.09
N ASP A 255 -4.12 26.20 -1.91
CA ASP A 255 -5.23 25.84 -2.81
C ASP A 255 -6.34 25.08 -2.06
N ILE A 256 -5.98 24.32 -1.04
CA ILE A 256 -6.96 23.52 -0.26
C ILE A 256 -7.43 24.24 1.01
N ARG A 257 -6.66 25.20 1.51
CA ARG A 257 -6.97 25.96 2.74
C ARG A 257 -8.39 26.53 2.78
N PRO A 258 -8.92 27.20 1.74
CA PRO A 258 -10.28 27.77 1.79
C PRO A 258 -11.37 26.72 2.00
N VAL A 259 -11.16 25.49 1.53
CA VAL A 259 -12.09 24.37 1.66
C VAL A 259 -12.07 23.78 3.07
N LEU A 260 -10.89 23.76 3.72
CA LEU A 260 -10.64 23.10 5.00
C LEU A 260 -10.75 24.03 6.21
N GLU A 261 -10.60 25.34 6.04
CA GLU A 261 -10.70 26.31 7.14
C GLU A 261 -12.12 26.46 7.68
N SER A 262 -13.16 26.17 6.86
CA SER A 262 -14.52 26.18 7.35
C SER A 262 -14.70 25.11 8.43
N SER A 263 -15.07 25.52 9.65
CA SER A 263 -15.41 24.58 10.72
C SER A 263 -16.53 23.63 10.25
N GLY A 264 -16.36 22.35 10.51
CA GLY A 264 -17.35 21.32 10.20
C GLY A 264 -17.61 20.47 11.45
N THR A 265 -18.72 19.77 11.45
CA THR A 265 -19.00 18.76 12.47
C THR A 265 -18.08 17.57 12.30
N LEU A 266 -17.66 16.96 13.41
CA LEU A 266 -16.98 15.66 13.35
C LEU A 266 -17.90 14.63 12.71
N PRO A 267 -17.43 13.86 11.72
CA PRO A 267 -18.20 12.78 11.14
C PRO A 267 -18.60 11.76 12.21
N ASP A 268 -19.82 11.25 12.19
CA ASP A 268 -20.25 10.21 13.12
C ASP A 268 -20.33 8.86 12.41
N TYR A 269 -19.77 7.83 13.03
CA TYR A 269 -19.78 6.47 12.51
C TYR A 269 -20.86 5.65 13.22
N MET A 270 -21.85 5.19 12.48
CA MET A 270 -23.03 4.53 13.03
C MET A 270 -23.10 3.02 12.80
N GLU A 271 -22.20 2.45 12.00
CA GLU A 271 -22.29 1.03 11.64
C GLU A 271 -21.49 0.12 12.60
N PRO A 272 -22.02 -1.08 12.90
CA PRO A 272 -21.27 -2.08 13.66
C PRO A 272 -20.08 -2.58 12.84
N ILE A 273 -18.95 -2.80 13.48
CA ILE A 273 -17.74 -3.29 12.82
C ILE A 273 -17.79 -4.82 12.77
N GLY A 274 -17.85 -5.36 11.56
CA GLY A 274 -17.72 -6.79 11.32
C GLY A 274 -16.26 -7.21 11.32
N VAL A 275 -15.96 -8.31 12.00
CA VAL A 275 -14.63 -8.93 12.00
C VAL A 275 -14.76 -10.32 11.40
N GLY A 276 -14.06 -10.58 10.30
CA GLY A 276 -13.99 -11.90 9.70
C GLY A 276 -13.07 -12.85 10.47
N MET A 277 -12.99 -14.11 10.04
CA MET A 277 -12.04 -15.08 10.59
C MET A 277 -10.58 -14.68 10.26
N PRO A 278 -9.60 -14.96 11.13
CA PRO A 278 -8.20 -14.58 10.92
C PRO A 278 -7.64 -15.01 9.56
N VAL A 279 -7.93 -16.23 9.15
CA VAL A 279 -7.43 -16.81 7.89
C VAL A 279 -7.95 -16.04 6.67
N ASP A 280 -9.24 -15.69 6.65
CA ASP A 280 -9.86 -15.01 5.50
C ASP A 280 -9.38 -13.57 5.35
N LEU A 281 -9.18 -12.85 6.47
CA LEU A 281 -8.73 -11.47 6.45
C LEU A 281 -7.25 -11.36 6.05
N LEU A 282 -6.40 -12.24 6.58
CA LEU A 282 -4.98 -12.25 6.26
C LEU A 282 -4.73 -12.54 4.78
N LEU A 283 -5.50 -13.47 4.19
CA LEU A 283 -5.39 -13.81 2.77
C LEU A 283 -5.91 -12.69 1.82
N ARG A 284 -6.63 -11.70 2.36
CA ARG A 284 -7.13 -10.55 1.57
C ARG A 284 -6.18 -9.36 1.59
N ARG A 285 -5.30 -9.26 2.57
CA ARG A 285 -4.35 -8.13 2.70
C ARG A 285 -3.39 -8.08 1.50
N PRO A 286 -3.19 -6.92 0.85
CA PRO A 286 -2.31 -6.78 -0.32
C PRO A 286 -0.85 -7.04 0.00
N ASP A 287 -0.39 -6.63 1.19
CA ASP A 287 0.97 -6.84 1.63
C ASP A 287 1.29 -8.34 1.81
N VAL A 288 0.37 -9.11 2.39
CA VAL A 288 0.49 -10.57 2.52
C VAL A 288 0.47 -11.23 1.15
N ARG A 289 -0.44 -10.80 0.26
CA ARG A 289 -0.54 -11.35 -1.10
C ARG A 289 0.67 -11.00 -1.96
N SER A 290 1.17 -9.77 -1.88
CA SER A 290 2.40 -9.36 -2.57
C SER A 290 3.60 -10.18 -2.10
N ALA A 291 3.72 -10.41 -0.78
CA ALA A 291 4.77 -11.25 -0.22
C ALA A 291 4.66 -12.71 -0.69
N GLU A 292 3.46 -13.31 -0.73
CA GLU A 292 3.24 -14.66 -1.28
C GLU A 292 3.65 -14.74 -2.75
N LEU A 293 3.25 -13.78 -3.58
CA LEU A 293 3.61 -13.71 -4.98
C LEU A 293 5.12 -13.58 -5.17
N SER A 294 5.79 -12.84 -4.29
CA SER A 294 7.26 -12.75 -4.27
C SER A 294 7.92 -14.08 -3.97
N VAL A 295 7.40 -14.88 -3.03
CA VAL A 295 7.88 -16.27 -2.80
C VAL A 295 7.71 -17.11 -4.05
N ASN A 296 6.56 -17.03 -4.72
CA ASN A 296 6.30 -17.76 -5.96
C ASN A 296 7.27 -17.37 -7.09
N ALA A 297 7.62 -16.07 -7.18
CA ALA A 297 8.59 -15.56 -8.13
C ALA A 297 10.01 -16.15 -7.85
N GLN A 298 10.46 -16.11 -6.58
CA GLN A 298 11.76 -16.67 -6.21
C GLN A 298 11.83 -18.19 -6.37
N ALA A 299 10.73 -18.91 -6.09
CA ALA A 299 10.64 -20.33 -6.35
C ALA A 299 10.76 -20.66 -7.86
N ALA A 300 10.19 -19.82 -8.72
CA ALA A 300 10.34 -19.96 -10.15
C ALA A 300 11.78 -19.67 -10.62
N LEU A 301 12.44 -18.64 -10.06
CA LEU A 301 13.86 -18.32 -10.34
C LEU A 301 14.80 -19.44 -9.89
N LEU A 302 14.60 -20.03 -8.72
CA LEU A 302 15.34 -21.22 -8.31
C LEU A 302 15.14 -22.36 -9.30
N GLY A 303 13.92 -22.55 -9.79
CA GLY A 303 13.63 -23.51 -10.83
C GLY A 303 14.36 -23.23 -12.15
N ALA A 304 14.48 -21.96 -12.54
CA ALA A 304 15.24 -21.54 -13.72
C ALA A 304 16.73 -21.82 -13.55
N SER A 305 17.32 -21.44 -12.40
CA SER A 305 18.72 -21.69 -12.07
C SER A 305 19.07 -23.19 -12.07
N LYS A 306 18.13 -24.06 -11.66
CA LYS A 306 18.31 -25.51 -11.79
C LYS A 306 18.23 -25.98 -13.25
N ALA A 307 17.40 -25.35 -14.08
CA ALA A 307 17.31 -25.71 -15.50
C ALA A 307 18.58 -25.27 -16.28
N ASP A 308 19.28 -24.23 -15.83
CA ASP A 308 20.53 -23.75 -16.44
C ASP A 308 21.71 -24.77 -16.32
N TRP A 309 21.57 -25.84 -15.52
CA TRP A 309 22.50 -26.96 -15.48
C TRP A 309 22.37 -27.88 -16.69
N LEU A 310 21.28 -27.79 -17.41
CA LEU A 310 20.98 -28.65 -18.57
C LEU A 310 21.47 -27.98 -19.85
N PRO A 311 21.74 -28.77 -20.91
CA PRO A 311 22.23 -28.22 -22.17
C PRO A 311 21.20 -27.29 -22.80
N LYS A 312 21.65 -26.19 -23.41
CA LYS A 312 20.81 -25.24 -24.15
C LYS A 312 20.88 -25.56 -25.64
N VAL A 313 19.76 -25.55 -26.29
CA VAL A 313 19.62 -25.79 -27.74
C VAL A 313 19.30 -24.47 -28.43
N PHE A 314 20.14 -24.16 -29.42
CA PHE A 314 19.99 -22.97 -30.23
C PHE A 314 19.74 -23.34 -31.69
N LEU A 315 18.88 -22.61 -32.34
CA LEU A 315 18.74 -22.59 -33.79
C LEU A 315 19.28 -21.25 -34.28
N LYS A 316 20.41 -21.33 -35.00
CA LYS A 316 21.01 -20.15 -35.63
C LYS A 316 20.80 -20.24 -37.14
N GLY A 317 20.66 -19.09 -37.78
CA GLY A 317 20.55 -19.01 -39.23
C GLY A 317 21.11 -17.70 -39.75
N SER A 318 21.58 -17.70 -40.97
CA SER A 318 21.93 -16.49 -41.67
C SER A 318 21.51 -16.57 -43.15
N PHE A 319 21.14 -15.46 -43.68
CA PHE A 319 20.85 -15.29 -45.10
C PHE A 319 21.39 -13.93 -45.57
N GLY A 320 22.19 -13.94 -46.65
CA GLY A 320 22.79 -12.68 -47.08
C GLY A 320 23.58 -12.81 -48.40
N TYR A 321 24.45 -11.87 -48.58
CA TYR A 321 25.30 -11.75 -49.74
C TYR A 321 26.73 -11.42 -49.30
N ALA A 322 27.73 -12.02 -49.96
CA ALA A 322 29.14 -11.71 -49.75
C ALA A 322 29.88 -11.65 -51.10
N ALA A 323 30.65 -10.62 -51.32
CA ALA A 323 31.41 -10.44 -52.56
C ALA A 323 32.72 -9.69 -52.33
N ARG A 324 33.73 -9.95 -53.19
CA ARG A 324 35.01 -9.18 -53.18
C ARG A 324 34.80 -7.75 -53.66
N ASP A 325 34.02 -7.58 -54.72
CA ASP A 325 33.68 -6.27 -55.28
C ASP A 325 32.25 -5.84 -54.88
N LEU A 326 32.09 -4.61 -54.45
CA LEU A 326 30.79 -4.06 -54.06
C LEU A 326 29.70 -4.16 -55.18
N LYS A 327 30.12 -3.99 -56.43
CA LYS A 327 29.25 -4.13 -57.62
C LYS A 327 28.67 -5.53 -57.80
N ASP A 328 29.33 -6.54 -57.22
CA ASP A 328 28.94 -7.94 -57.32
C ASP A 328 28.09 -8.40 -56.13
N LEU A 329 27.97 -7.61 -55.06
CA LEU A 329 27.33 -7.97 -53.82
C LEU A 329 25.86 -8.42 -54.05
N THR A 330 25.12 -7.78 -54.94
CA THR A 330 23.70 -8.09 -55.21
C THR A 330 23.50 -9.19 -56.27
N LYS A 331 24.57 -9.76 -56.81
CA LYS A 331 24.46 -10.85 -57.79
C LYS A 331 24.05 -12.16 -57.13
N SER A 332 23.27 -12.98 -57.83
CA SER A 332 22.83 -14.29 -57.31
C SER A 332 23.97 -15.23 -56.89
N LYS A 333 25.14 -15.10 -57.52
CA LYS A 333 26.35 -15.88 -57.17
C LYS A 333 26.96 -15.49 -55.83
N SER A 334 26.61 -14.32 -55.27
CA SER A 334 27.09 -13.80 -53.99
C SER A 334 26.16 -14.17 -52.82
N MET A 335 25.04 -14.85 -53.09
CA MET A 335 24.10 -15.28 -52.09
C MET A 335 24.70 -16.35 -51.20
N THR A 336 24.53 -16.17 -49.87
CA THR A 336 24.93 -17.12 -48.84
C THR A 336 23.78 -17.39 -47.88
N TYR A 337 23.64 -18.61 -47.41
CA TYR A 337 22.75 -18.95 -46.34
C TYR A 337 23.36 -20.03 -45.45
N GLU A 338 22.95 -19.99 -44.18
CA GLU A 338 23.35 -20.99 -43.17
C GLU A 338 22.15 -21.31 -42.29
N ILE A 339 21.98 -22.57 -41.92
CA ILE A 339 21.08 -23.04 -40.88
C ILE A 339 21.88 -23.98 -39.98
N ALA A 340 22.08 -23.56 -38.72
CA ALA A 340 22.99 -24.24 -37.78
C ALA A 340 22.28 -24.51 -36.45
N PRO A 341 21.58 -25.64 -36.29
CA PRO A 341 21.16 -26.09 -34.95
C PRO A 341 22.42 -26.42 -34.14
N SER A 342 22.45 -25.93 -32.89
CA SER A 342 23.62 -26.14 -32.00
C SER A 342 23.16 -26.43 -30.59
N LEU A 343 23.94 -27.26 -29.89
CA LEU A 343 23.75 -27.57 -28.47
C LEU A 343 24.92 -27.03 -27.69
N ASN A 344 24.63 -26.26 -26.67
CA ASN A 344 25.65 -25.72 -25.76
C ASN A 344 25.41 -26.26 -24.34
N TRP A 345 26.40 -26.94 -23.78
CA TRP A 345 26.33 -27.48 -22.44
C TRP A 345 27.58 -27.07 -21.65
N THR A 346 27.35 -26.26 -20.62
CA THR A 346 28.41 -25.83 -19.72
C THR A 346 28.64 -26.90 -18.65
N ILE A 347 29.63 -27.77 -18.85
CA ILE A 347 29.94 -28.86 -17.91
C ILE A 347 30.74 -28.35 -16.71
N PHE A 348 31.62 -27.37 -16.91
CA PHE A 348 32.44 -26.78 -15.86
C PHE A 348 32.64 -25.28 -16.13
N ASN A 349 32.38 -24.45 -15.09
CA ASN A 349 32.55 -23.00 -15.14
C ASN A 349 33.05 -22.42 -13.80
N GLY A 350 34.02 -23.09 -13.15
CA GLY A 350 34.59 -22.60 -11.89
C GLY A 350 33.62 -22.50 -10.74
N GLY A 351 32.52 -23.27 -10.77
CA GLY A 351 31.49 -23.27 -9.71
C GLY A 351 30.41 -22.21 -9.84
N GLN A 352 30.35 -21.46 -10.94
CA GLN A 352 29.34 -20.40 -11.17
C GLN A 352 27.92 -20.95 -11.07
N LEU A 353 27.59 -22.08 -11.74
CA LEU A 353 26.24 -22.68 -11.69
C LEU A 353 25.86 -23.14 -10.27
N VAL A 354 26.84 -23.70 -9.53
CA VAL A 354 26.62 -24.13 -8.12
C VAL A 354 26.25 -22.94 -7.27
N ASN A 355 27.04 -21.87 -7.35
CA ASN A 355 26.78 -20.66 -6.53
C ASN A 355 25.58 -19.88 -6.99
N ALA A 356 25.24 -19.82 -8.28
CA ALA A 356 23.99 -19.24 -8.77
C ALA A 356 22.75 -19.98 -8.21
N THR A 357 22.80 -21.32 -8.15
CA THR A 357 21.71 -22.10 -7.55
C THR A 357 21.64 -21.91 -6.04
N ARG A 358 22.79 -21.81 -5.34
CA ARG A 358 22.82 -21.48 -3.90
C ARG A 358 22.27 -20.09 -3.62
N LEU A 359 22.63 -19.10 -4.44
CA LEU A 359 22.10 -17.74 -4.34
C LEU A 359 20.57 -17.74 -4.51
N ALA A 360 20.06 -18.35 -5.57
CA ALA A 360 18.62 -18.43 -5.82
C ALA A 360 17.87 -19.17 -4.69
N LYS A 361 18.49 -20.18 -4.06
CA LYS A 361 17.93 -20.86 -2.89
C LYS A 361 17.88 -19.92 -1.68
N ALA A 362 18.96 -19.20 -1.38
CA ALA A 362 19.01 -18.26 -0.27
C ALA A 362 17.98 -17.13 -0.43
N GLN A 363 17.81 -16.62 -1.65
CA GLN A 363 16.78 -15.61 -1.96
C GLN A 363 15.35 -16.16 -1.79
N LEU A 364 15.11 -17.43 -2.11
CA LEU A 364 13.82 -18.08 -1.83
C LEU A 364 13.58 -18.21 -0.31
N ASP A 365 14.58 -18.65 0.43
CA ASP A 365 14.51 -18.82 1.88
C ASP A 365 14.29 -17.45 2.57
N GLU A 366 14.91 -16.38 2.07
CA GLU A 366 14.68 -14.98 2.49
C GLU A 366 13.24 -14.57 2.23
N ALA A 367 12.72 -14.78 1.02
CA ALA A 367 11.36 -14.44 0.65
C ALA A 367 10.32 -15.18 1.52
N ILE A 368 10.55 -16.46 1.84
CA ILE A 368 9.72 -17.24 2.77
C ILE A 368 9.74 -16.63 4.17
N ASN A 369 10.90 -16.21 4.66
CA ASN A 369 11.00 -15.57 5.98
C ASN A 369 10.28 -14.22 5.98
N GLN A 370 10.44 -13.42 4.93
CA GLN A 370 9.74 -12.14 4.77
C GLN A 370 8.22 -12.32 4.73
N PHE A 371 7.72 -13.33 4.00
CA PHE A 371 6.30 -13.67 3.97
C PHE A 371 5.79 -14.01 5.38
N ASN A 372 6.48 -14.89 6.12
CA ASN A 372 6.08 -15.24 7.48
C ASN A 372 6.10 -14.03 8.43
N GLN A 373 7.11 -13.16 8.30
CA GLN A 373 7.18 -11.92 9.09
C GLN A 373 6.00 -10.99 8.79
N THR A 374 5.65 -10.83 7.51
CA THR A 374 4.50 -10.02 7.09
C THR A 374 3.20 -10.56 7.67
N VAL A 375 3.01 -11.88 7.67
CA VAL A 375 1.84 -12.53 8.26
C VAL A 375 1.77 -12.26 9.77
N LEU A 376 2.87 -12.43 10.51
CA LEU A 376 2.92 -12.16 11.95
C LEU A 376 2.62 -10.69 12.27
N THR A 377 3.18 -9.77 11.48
CA THR A 377 2.90 -8.33 11.63
C THR A 377 1.43 -8.03 11.36
N ALA A 378 0.85 -8.65 10.36
CA ALA A 378 -0.57 -8.48 10.04
C ALA A 378 -1.50 -8.96 11.16
N VAL A 379 -1.18 -10.11 11.79
CA VAL A 379 -1.91 -10.59 12.98
C VAL A 379 -1.77 -9.59 14.14
N GLN A 380 -0.55 -9.18 14.46
CA GLN A 380 -0.27 -8.21 15.52
C GLN A 380 -1.03 -6.89 15.31
N GLU A 381 -1.02 -6.35 14.11
CA GLU A 381 -1.74 -5.10 13.81
C GLU A 381 -3.24 -5.24 14.03
N THR A 382 -3.82 -6.36 13.58
CA THR A 382 -5.25 -6.61 13.73
C THR A 382 -5.64 -6.77 15.20
N ASP A 383 -4.91 -7.60 15.96
CA ASP A 383 -5.19 -7.79 17.41
C ASP A 383 -5.04 -6.46 18.19
N ASN A 384 -3.98 -5.69 17.90
CA ASN A 384 -3.79 -4.37 18.52
C ASN A 384 -4.93 -3.41 18.19
N ALA A 385 -5.41 -3.40 16.94
CA ALA A 385 -6.52 -2.56 16.51
C ALA A 385 -7.82 -2.96 17.23
N MET A 386 -8.10 -4.27 17.35
CA MET A 386 -9.27 -4.80 18.05
C MET A 386 -9.24 -4.44 19.54
N ASN A 387 -8.10 -4.62 20.21
CA ASN A 387 -7.91 -4.27 21.61
C ASN A 387 -8.08 -2.75 21.84
N SER A 388 -7.46 -1.93 20.99
CA SER A 388 -7.59 -0.47 21.05
C SER A 388 -9.04 -0.02 20.91
N TYR A 389 -9.78 -0.62 19.99
CA TYR A 389 -11.20 -0.30 19.80
C TYR A 389 -12.04 -0.67 21.02
N ARG A 390 -11.92 -1.88 21.54
CA ARG A 390 -12.64 -2.34 22.74
C ARG A 390 -12.38 -1.42 23.93
N ASN A 391 -11.12 -1.06 24.17
CA ASN A 391 -10.76 -0.17 25.26
C ASN A 391 -11.27 1.26 25.05
N SER A 392 -11.29 1.75 23.81
CA SER A 392 -11.87 3.05 23.48
C SER A 392 -13.38 3.10 23.79
N ILE A 393 -14.13 2.03 23.50
CA ILE A 393 -15.55 1.95 23.89
C ILE A 393 -15.72 2.04 25.40
N LYS A 394 -14.92 1.29 26.17
CA LYS A 394 -14.94 1.35 27.64
C LYS A 394 -14.63 2.75 28.15
N GLN A 395 -13.63 3.40 27.59
CA GLN A 395 -13.26 4.77 27.91
C GLN A 395 -14.41 5.74 27.65
N ILE A 396 -15.08 5.65 26.49
CA ILE A 396 -16.21 6.50 26.13
C ILE A 396 -17.34 6.38 27.14
N VAL A 397 -17.66 5.16 27.57
CA VAL A 397 -18.70 4.92 28.57
C VAL A 397 -18.36 5.63 29.89
N ALA A 398 -17.13 5.46 30.40
CA ALA A 398 -16.66 6.12 31.61
C ALA A 398 -16.70 7.65 31.51
N LEU A 399 -16.29 8.16 30.36
CA LEU A 399 -16.19 9.57 30.11
C LEU A 399 -17.56 10.23 29.89
N ARG A 400 -18.55 9.51 29.32
CA ARG A 400 -19.97 9.96 29.31
C ARG A 400 -20.50 10.16 30.71
N GLU A 401 -20.16 9.28 31.63
CA GLU A 401 -20.56 9.40 33.03
C GLU A 401 -19.93 10.62 33.70
N VAL A 402 -18.61 10.84 33.52
CA VAL A 402 -17.94 12.07 33.99
C VAL A 402 -18.65 13.33 33.46
N ARG A 403 -19.02 13.36 32.15
CA ARG A 403 -19.78 14.47 31.58
C ARG A 403 -21.13 14.66 32.25
N ASN A 404 -21.89 13.57 32.43
CA ASN A 404 -23.22 13.64 33.00
C ASN A 404 -23.17 14.17 34.44
N GLN A 405 -22.26 13.64 35.27
CA GLN A 405 -22.05 14.09 36.63
C GLN A 405 -21.60 15.55 36.70
N GLY A 406 -20.83 16.00 35.75
CA GLY A 406 -20.46 17.39 35.71
C GLY A 406 -21.61 18.33 35.30
N ILE A 407 -22.43 17.94 34.33
CA ILE A 407 -23.63 18.70 33.98
C ILE A 407 -24.58 18.77 35.20
N GLU A 408 -24.75 17.68 35.93
CA GLU A 408 -25.55 17.61 37.15
C GLU A 408 -24.97 18.54 38.22
N THR A 409 -23.65 18.49 38.46
CA THR A 409 -22.96 19.41 39.37
C THR A 409 -23.18 20.86 38.98
N LEU A 410 -23.17 21.22 37.71
CA LEU A 410 -23.49 22.59 37.23
C LEU A 410 -24.92 22.99 37.50
N ASN A 411 -25.88 22.10 37.25
CA ASN A 411 -27.29 22.37 37.50
C ASN A 411 -27.58 22.60 39.00
N PHE A 412 -26.95 21.78 39.87
CA PHE A 412 -27.03 22.00 41.32
C PHE A 412 -26.44 23.35 41.74
N HIS A 413 -25.31 23.74 41.13
CA HIS A 413 -24.64 24.99 41.46
C HIS A 413 -25.39 26.22 40.91
N TRP A 414 -25.98 26.13 39.70
CA TRP A 414 -26.79 27.22 39.16
C TRP A 414 -27.98 27.55 40.07
N ASN A 415 -28.57 26.57 40.70
CA ASN A 415 -29.62 26.73 41.69
C ASN A 415 -29.12 27.30 43.06
N PHE A 416 -27.81 27.13 43.37
CA PHE A 416 -27.15 27.69 44.55
C PHE A 416 -26.47 29.05 44.32
N ILE A 417 -26.10 29.40 43.07
CA ILE A 417 -25.40 30.65 42.71
C ILE A 417 -26.27 31.90 43.03
N ASN A 418 -27.57 31.75 43.13
CA ASN A 418 -28.40 32.82 43.70
C ASN A 418 -28.11 33.13 45.16
N ARG A 419 -27.21 32.38 45.84
CA ARG A 419 -26.81 32.59 47.21
C ARG A 419 -25.29 32.73 47.52
N ASP A 420 -24.37 32.08 46.81
CA ASP A 420 -22.93 32.23 47.08
C ASP A 420 -22.00 31.85 45.91
N PHE A 421 -21.08 32.74 45.62
CA PHE A 421 -20.29 32.77 44.35
C PHE A 421 -18.94 32.05 44.43
N ARG A 422 -18.87 30.75 44.75
CA ARG A 422 -17.58 30.05 44.87
C ARG A 422 -17.15 29.13 43.67
N LEU A 423 -17.80 29.16 42.51
CA LEU A 423 -17.76 27.97 41.64
C LEU A 423 -17.47 28.12 40.16
N SER A 424 -16.72 29.12 39.74
CA SER A 424 -16.32 29.23 38.31
C SER A 424 -15.26 28.24 37.85
N LYS A 425 -14.54 27.59 38.77
CA LYS A 425 -13.39 26.70 38.44
C LYS A 425 -13.80 25.35 37.89
N THR A 426 -14.92 24.79 38.33
CA THR A 426 -15.42 23.45 37.97
C THR A 426 -16.10 23.43 36.59
N TYR A 427 -16.79 24.51 36.22
CA TYR A 427 -17.52 24.64 34.96
C TYR A 427 -16.60 24.58 33.73
N LEU A 428 -15.43 25.21 33.83
CA LEU A 428 -14.45 25.34 32.75
C LEU A 428 -13.69 24.05 32.44
N MET A 429 -13.36 23.30 33.48
CA MET A 429 -12.66 22.01 33.30
C MET A 429 -13.54 20.98 32.61
N HIS A 430 -14.83 21.11 32.76
CA HIS A 430 -15.80 20.12 32.35
C HIS A 430 -16.07 20.11 30.84
N ASN A 431 -16.21 21.27 30.20
CA ASN A 431 -16.45 21.37 28.78
C ASN A 431 -15.25 20.91 27.94
N VAL A 432 -14.03 21.20 28.40
CA VAL A 432 -12.78 20.75 27.74
C VAL A 432 -12.64 19.23 27.86
N LEU A 433 -12.94 18.67 29.03
CA LEU A 433 -12.83 17.21 29.25
C LEU A 433 -13.82 16.43 28.39
N CYS A 434 -15.09 16.85 28.29
CA CYS A 434 -16.09 16.21 27.46
C CYS A 434 -15.75 16.17 25.99
N TYR A 435 -14.99 17.14 25.55
CA TYR A 435 -14.59 17.29 24.15
C TYR A 435 -13.39 16.39 23.82
N LEU A 436 -12.33 16.40 24.64
CA LEU A 436 -11.16 15.52 24.52
C LEU A 436 -11.55 14.03 24.48
N MET A 437 -12.66 13.68 25.11
CA MET A 437 -13.20 12.33 25.18
C MET A 437 -13.84 11.84 23.88
N ARG A 438 -14.57 12.71 23.22
CA ARG A 438 -15.17 12.41 21.91
C ARG A 438 -14.10 12.14 20.86
N ILE A 439 -12.99 12.81 20.98
CA ILE A 439 -11.82 12.81 20.13
C ILE A 439 -11.03 11.50 20.19
N SER A 440 -10.73 10.99 21.38
CA SER A 440 -10.01 9.72 21.56
C SER A 440 -10.74 8.56 20.86
N TRP A 441 -12.06 8.61 20.86
CA TRP A 441 -12.91 7.60 20.23
C TRP A 441 -12.80 7.59 18.70
N TYR A 442 -12.75 8.77 18.03
CA TYR A 442 -12.61 8.86 16.58
C TYR A 442 -11.24 8.46 16.09
N ARG A 443 -10.20 8.88 16.78
CA ARG A 443 -8.80 8.57 16.45
C ARG A 443 -8.57 7.06 16.37
N HIS A 444 -9.13 6.29 17.30
CA HIS A 444 -8.99 4.85 17.32
C HIS A 444 -9.85 4.13 16.27
N LYS A 445 -11.00 4.70 15.89
CA LYS A 445 -11.82 4.16 14.79
C LYS A 445 -11.11 4.23 13.45
N VAL A 446 -10.49 5.35 13.11
CA VAL A 446 -9.83 5.55 11.81
C VAL A 446 -8.61 4.65 11.63
N VAL A 447 -7.75 4.55 12.64
CA VAL A 447 -6.58 3.67 12.61
C VAL A 447 -6.99 2.22 12.35
N ARG A 448 -8.11 1.79 12.91
CA ARG A 448 -8.61 0.43 12.74
C ARG A 448 -9.13 0.14 11.32
N PHE A 449 -9.86 1.07 10.71
CA PHE A 449 -10.35 0.88 9.33
C PHE A 449 -9.20 0.78 8.33
N ALA A 450 -8.10 1.48 8.58
CA ALA A 450 -6.90 1.37 7.77
C ALA A 450 -6.26 -0.02 7.80
N THR A 451 -6.39 -0.73 8.94
CA THR A 451 -5.78 -2.06 9.12
C THR A 451 -6.73 -3.21 8.81
N ASP A 452 -8.04 -3.05 9.07
CA ASP A 452 -9.04 -4.12 8.99
C ASP A 452 -9.90 -4.10 7.73
N SER A 453 -9.90 -2.99 6.96
CA SER A 453 -10.71 -2.86 5.75
C SER A 453 -9.89 -3.17 4.49
N PRO A 454 -9.63 -4.41 4.19
CA PRO A 454 -8.98 -4.76 2.95
C PRO A 454 -10.00 -5.10 1.88
N LEU A 455 -10.07 -4.40 0.76
CA LEU A 455 -9.57 -5.05 -0.41
C LEU A 455 -10.53 -5.75 -1.35
N GLN A 456 -11.78 -6.00 -1.04
CA GLN A 456 -12.67 -6.63 -2.02
C GLN A 456 -13.13 -5.67 -3.12
N GLY A 457 -13.25 -4.39 -2.88
CA GLY A 457 -13.80 -3.49 -3.84
C GLY A 457 -12.82 -2.75 -4.72
N PHE A 458 -11.61 -2.55 -4.29
CA PHE A 458 -10.60 -2.05 -5.23
C PHE A 458 -10.40 -2.98 -6.43
N ARG A 459 -10.72 -4.26 -6.31
CA ARG A 459 -10.72 -5.19 -7.44
C ARG A 459 -11.81 -4.87 -8.47
N GLY A 460 -13.04 -4.56 -8.02
CA GLY A 460 -14.15 -4.14 -8.90
C GLY A 460 -13.92 -2.76 -9.53
N TRP A 461 -13.21 -1.88 -8.85
CA TRP A 461 -12.85 -0.56 -9.36
C TRP A 461 -11.70 -0.62 -10.38
N LEU A 462 -10.72 -1.51 -10.19
CA LEU A 462 -9.67 -1.82 -11.18
C LEU A 462 -10.24 -2.39 -12.49
N GLU A 463 -11.34 -3.13 -12.43
CA GLU A 463 -12.03 -3.61 -13.63
C GLU A 463 -12.81 -2.50 -14.36
N ARG A 464 -13.25 -1.45 -13.64
CA ARG A 464 -13.94 -0.29 -14.22
C ARG A 464 -12.99 0.77 -14.76
N ILE A 465 -11.82 0.96 -14.16
CA ILE A 465 -10.73 1.65 -14.83
C ILE A 465 -10.18 0.65 -15.84
N LYS A 466 -10.81 0.58 -17.00
CA LYS A 466 -10.15 0.07 -18.20
C LYS A 466 -8.86 0.87 -18.35
N ILE A 467 -7.79 0.36 -17.77
CA ILE A 467 -6.45 0.74 -18.15
C ILE A 467 -6.35 0.27 -19.60
N ASN A 468 -6.77 1.13 -20.53
CA ASN A 468 -6.39 1.03 -21.93
C ASN A 468 -4.88 1.27 -21.98
N LEU A 469 -4.10 0.22 -21.70
CA LEU A 469 -2.66 0.12 -21.83
C LEU A 469 -2.35 -1.16 -22.62
#